data_fbd9f2cd7f4a13286e433efc11fec797
#
_entry.id   fbd9f2cd7f4a13286e433efc11fec797
#
_cell.length_a   1.000
_cell.length_b   1.000
_cell.length_c   1.000
_cell.angle_alpha   90.00
_cell.angle_beta   90.00
_cell.angle_gamma   90.00
#
_symmetry.space_group_name_H-M   'P 1'
#
loop_
_entity.id
_entity.type
_entity.pdbx_description
1 polymer ?
#
loop_
_entity_poly.entity_id
_entity_poly.type
_entity_poly.pdbx_seq_one_letter_code
_entity_poly.pdbx_strand_id
1 'polypeptide(L)'
;KKYILRSKCFLSMAVLLLFATSNAQEITKEKEPARFGIGIAYGFKDRVKELIHPIELTVRYNLSEKHSFYVNVPLGWKSWRDDYGYVDPVIRGYYTHKMRLYGLGIGYDYSIVSYKNLDLFAGGGLEYQRFYNRYQEVQEGEPFPFQRDRFNDYSLYPKVGLRYTWRFVGVEFDYRCYFSVRGLDNYSEQFSDLPREVDYDTHIDHAFRCGVYFLF
;
A
#
# COMPACT_ATOMS: atom_id res chain seq x y z
N LYS A 1 -13.49 4.40 -21.31
CA LYS A 1 -12.01 4.63 -21.23
C LYS A 1 -11.34 3.90 -20.03
N LYS A 2 -12.05 3.55 -18.93
CA LYS A 2 -11.47 2.85 -17.76
C LYS A 2 -11.07 1.38 -17.99
N TYR A 3 -11.72 0.67 -18.91
CA TYR A 3 -11.44 -0.76 -19.18
C TYR A 3 -10.15 -0.98 -19.99
N ILE A 4 -9.73 0.00 -20.78
CA ILE A 4 -8.55 -0.09 -21.66
C ILE A 4 -7.25 -0.06 -20.82
N LEU A 5 -7.23 0.65 -19.69
CA LEU A 5 -6.04 0.72 -18.83
C LEU A 5 -5.80 -0.60 -18.09
N ARG A 6 -6.88 -1.29 -17.66
CA ARG A 6 -6.81 -2.60 -16.99
C ARG A 6 -6.27 -3.69 -17.92
N SER A 7 -6.68 -3.67 -19.19
CA SER A 7 -6.21 -4.68 -20.18
C SER A 7 -4.72 -4.49 -20.53
N LYS A 8 -4.21 -3.26 -20.55
CA LYS A 8 -2.79 -2.99 -20.85
C LYS A 8 -1.85 -3.46 -19.74
N CYS A 9 -2.24 -3.31 -18.47
CA CYS A 9 -1.46 -3.85 -17.34
C CYS A 9 -1.42 -5.39 -17.37
N PHE A 10 -2.53 -6.07 -17.68
CA PHE A 10 -2.57 -7.51 -17.80
C PHE A 10 -1.70 -8.01 -18.97
N LEU A 11 -1.75 -7.33 -20.11
CA LEU A 11 -0.95 -7.69 -21.28
C LEU A 11 0.55 -7.51 -21.02
N SER A 12 0.96 -6.42 -20.36
CA SER A 12 2.35 -6.17 -19.97
C SER A 12 2.87 -7.21 -18.99
N MET A 13 2.03 -7.67 -18.05
CA MET A 13 2.36 -8.71 -17.08
C MET A 13 2.51 -10.09 -17.76
N ALA A 14 1.65 -10.41 -18.73
CA ALA A 14 1.75 -11.64 -19.53
C ALA A 14 3.00 -11.66 -20.40
N VAL A 15 3.38 -10.54 -21.00
CA VAL A 15 4.61 -10.40 -21.81
C VAL A 15 5.85 -10.53 -20.94
N LEU A 16 5.89 -9.94 -19.75
CA LEU A 16 7.00 -10.11 -18.79
C LEU A 16 7.14 -11.56 -18.32
N LEU A 17 6.02 -12.26 -18.10
CA LEU A 17 6.02 -13.69 -17.77
C LEU A 17 6.56 -14.56 -18.92
N LEU A 18 6.22 -14.25 -20.17
CA LEU A 18 6.72 -14.96 -21.35
C LEU A 18 8.22 -14.72 -21.59
N PHE A 19 8.72 -13.50 -21.38
CA PHE A 19 10.16 -13.21 -21.46
C PHE A 19 10.95 -13.90 -20.34
N ALA A 20 10.39 -14.03 -19.15
CA ALA A 20 11.02 -14.72 -18.02
C ALA A 20 11.14 -16.24 -18.28
N THR A 21 10.19 -16.86 -18.97
CA THR A 21 10.22 -18.29 -19.29
C THR A 21 11.20 -18.65 -20.40
N SER A 22 11.49 -17.75 -21.34
CA SER A 22 12.41 -18.04 -22.47
C SER A 22 13.89 -18.02 -22.09
N ASN A 23 14.29 -17.29 -21.03
CA ASN A 23 15.68 -17.19 -20.60
C ASN A 23 16.08 -18.11 -19.42
N ALA A 24 15.18 -19.02 -19.02
CA ALA A 24 15.35 -19.81 -17.81
C ALA A 24 16.11 -21.13 -18.01
N GLN A 25 16.83 -21.31 -19.12
CA GLN A 25 17.43 -22.63 -19.48
C GLN A 25 18.80 -22.93 -18.89
N GLU A 26 19.47 -22.03 -18.19
CA GLU A 26 20.77 -22.33 -17.60
C GLU A 26 20.95 -21.86 -16.17
N ILE A 27 21.45 -22.79 -15.37
CA ILE A 27 22.09 -22.71 -14.05
C ILE A 27 21.27 -23.35 -12.92
N THR A 28 21.29 -24.67 -12.89
CA THR A 28 21.14 -25.46 -11.66
C THR A 28 22.49 -25.50 -10.94
N LYS A 29 22.76 -24.52 -10.10
CA LYS A 29 23.65 -24.67 -8.95
C LYS A 29 22.77 -24.39 -7.73
N GLU A 30 22.68 -25.37 -6.83
CA GLU A 30 22.13 -25.19 -5.48
C GLU A 30 22.89 -24.02 -4.82
N LYS A 31 22.27 -22.85 -4.89
CA LYS A 31 22.76 -21.67 -4.19
C LYS A 31 21.98 -21.64 -2.88
N GLU A 32 22.70 -21.56 -1.76
CA GLU A 32 22.03 -21.28 -0.49
C GLU A 32 21.10 -20.07 -0.68
N PRO A 33 19.83 -20.17 -0.26
CA PRO A 33 18.88 -19.09 -0.43
C PRO A 33 19.40 -17.85 0.32
N ALA A 34 19.40 -16.71 -0.36
CA ALA A 34 19.77 -15.45 0.27
C ALA A 34 18.89 -15.23 1.50
N ARG A 35 19.51 -15.07 2.68
CA ARG A 35 18.77 -15.01 3.97
C ARG A 35 18.06 -13.69 4.17
N PHE A 36 18.59 -12.60 3.62
CA PHE A 36 18.03 -11.27 3.79
C PHE A 36 17.67 -10.62 2.45
N GLY A 37 16.64 -9.80 2.47
CA GLY A 37 16.26 -8.96 1.36
C GLY A 37 15.78 -7.61 1.84
N ILE A 38 16.16 -6.55 1.11
CA ILE A 38 15.66 -5.18 1.31
C ILE A 38 15.02 -4.74 0.01
N GLY A 39 13.82 -4.20 0.10
CA GLY A 39 13.07 -3.81 -1.08
C GLY A 39 12.21 -2.58 -0.92
N ILE A 40 11.75 -2.13 -2.05
CA ILE A 40 10.78 -1.06 -2.18
C ILE A 40 9.61 -1.56 -3.02
N ALA A 41 8.40 -1.25 -2.59
CA ALA A 41 7.19 -1.61 -3.30
C ALA A 41 6.24 -0.43 -3.40
N TYR A 42 5.37 -0.46 -4.41
CA TYR A 42 4.31 0.50 -4.61
C TYR A 42 2.96 -0.21 -4.54
N GLY A 43 2.05 0.32 -3.71
CA GLY A 43 0.73 -0.25 -3.49
C GLY A 43 -0.37 0.55 -4.19
N PHE A 44 -1.36 -0.17 -4.76
CA PHE A 44 -2.58 0.39 -5.33
C PHE A 44 -3.76 -0.12 -4.51
N LYS A 45 -4.32 0.71 -3.63
CA LYS A 45 -5.55 0.39 -2.88
C LYS A 45 -6.79 0.86 -3.65
N ASP A 46 -7.80 0.01 -3.79
CA ASP A 46 -8.97 0.28 -4.66
C ASP A 46 -9.98 1.26 -4.04
N ARG A 47 -10.21 1.20 -2.74
CA ARG A 47 -11.26 1.97 -2.05
C ARG A 47 -10.90 3.43 -1.84
N VAL A 48 -9.65 3.76 -2.02
CA VAL A 48 -9.11 5.04 -1.63
C VAL A 48 -8.80 5.87 -2.87
N LYS A 49 -9.83 6.23 -3.65
CA LYS A 49 -9.66 7.18 -4.76
C LYS A 49 -9.05 8.50 -4.33
N GLU A 50 -9.13 8.82 -3.06
CA GLU A 50 -8.67 10.07 -2.45
C GLU A 50 -7.43 9.87 -1.57
N LEU A 51 -7.11 8.63 -1.15
CA LEU A 51 -6.00 8.37 -0.25
C LEU A 51 -4.69 8.10 -1.01
N ILE A 52 -3.63 8.12 -0.27
CA ILE A 52 -2.24 8.00 -0.66
C ILE A 52 -1.96 6.56 -1.12
N HIS A 53 -1.39 6.42 -2.29
CA HIS A 53 -0.78 5.14 -2.68
C HIS A 53 0.56 5.00 -1.95
N PRO A 54 0.70 4.07 -1.01
CA PRO A 54 1.91 3.98 -0.20
C PRO A 54 3.09 3.46 -1.02
N ILE A 55 4.24 4.03 -0.74
CA ILE A 55 5.53 3.41 -1.02
C ILE A 55 5.88 2.59 0.22
N GLU A 56 6.16 1.30 0.06
CA GLU A 56 6.53 0.42 1.16
C GLU A 56 8.02 0.09 1.10
N LEU A 57 8.73 0.38 2.19
CA LEU A 57 10.06 -0.17 2.41
C LEU A 57 9.89 -1.51 3.10
N THR A 58 10.54 -2.56 2.59
CA THR A 58 10.38 -3.92 3.12
C THR A 58 11.75 -4.52 3.44
N VAL A 59 11.85 -5.10 4.63
CA VAL A 59 12.95 -5.99 5.00
C VAL A 59 12.38 -7.39 5.11
N ARG A 60 13.03 -8.36 4.44
CA ARG A 60 12.64 -9.75 4.42
C ARG A 60 13.73 -10.61 5.01
N TYR A 61 13.34 -11.65 5.74
CA TYR A 61 14.20 -12.72 6.21
C TYR A 61 13.66 -14.06 5.73
N ASN A 62 14.44 -14.78 4.94
CA ASN A 62 14.11 -16.11 4.45
C ASN A 62 14.62 -17.14 5.47
N LEU A 63 13.69 -17.77 6.18
CA LEU A 63 14.01 -18.84 7.12
C LEU A 63 14.40 -20.12 6.38
N SER A 64 13.78 -20.36 5.23
CA SER A 64 14.07 -21.46 4.30
C SER A 64 13.64 -21.05 2.88
N GLU A 65 13.80 -21.95 1.92
CA GLU A 65 13.31 -21.74 0.55
C GLU A 65 11.80 -21.47 0.47
N LYS A 66 11.02 -22.03 1.43
CA LYS A 66 9.57 -21.91 1.44
C LYS A 66 9.03 -20.87 2.41
N HIS A 67 9.78 -20.52 3.43
CA HIS A 67 9.32 -19.72 4.55
C HIS A 67 10.03 -18.38 4.63
N SER A 68 9.32 -17.28 4.58
CA SER A 68 9.90 -15.96 4.77
C SER A 68 9.04 -15.07 5.68
N PHE A 69 9.74 -14.30 6.52
CA PHE A 69 9.15 -13.24 7.32
C PHE A 69 9.51 -11.89 6.71
N TYR A 70 8.66 -10.91 6.90
CA TYR A 70 8.96 -9.56 6.47
C TYR A 70 8.44 -8.51 7.44
N VAL A 71 9.11 -7.37 7.42
CA VAL A 71 8.68 -6.13 8.04
C VAL A 71 8.54 -5.10 6.93
N ASN A 72 7.44 -4.38 6.88
CA ASN A 72 7.21 -3.32 5.92
C ASN A 72 6.86 -2.00 6.63
N VAL A 73 7.33 -0.91 6.04
CA VAL A 73 7.08 0.46 6.49
C VAL A 73 6.38 1.19 5.35
N PRO A 74 5.04 1.25 5.35
CA PRO A 74 4.29 2.04 4.39
C PRO A 74 4.47 3.54 4.68
N LEU A 75 4.79 4.29 3.63
CA LEU A 75 4.99 5.72 3.64
C LEU A 75 4.19 6.34 2.51
N GLY A 76 3.57 7.49 2.76
CA GLY A 76 2.85 8.16 1.71
C GLY A 76 2.56 9.63 2.00
N TRP A 77 2.36 10.38 0.94
CA TRP A 77 1.94 11.77 1.00
C TRP A 77 1.10 12.12 -0.23
N LYS A 78 0.11 12.95 -0.05
CA LYS A 78 -0.74 13.46 -1.11
C LYS A 78 -1.19 14.89 -0.79
N SER A 79 -1.32 15.71 -1.81
CA SER A 79 -1.97 17.01 -1.71
C SER A 79 -2.99 17.10 -2.85
N TRP A 80 -4.18 17.57 -2.53
CA TRP A 80 -5.21 17.82 -3.54
C TRP A 80 -6.08 19.01 -3.14
N ARG A 81 -6.89 19.45 -4.07
CA ARG A 81 -7.86 20.51 -3.90
C ARG A 81 -9.22 19.96 -4.28
N ASP A 82 -10.20 20.20 -3.43
CA ASP A 82 -11.61 19.92 -3.68
C ASP A 82 -12.35 21.24 -3.78
N ASP A 83 -12.86 21.52 -4.98
CA ASP A 83 -13.70 22.68 -5.20
C ASP A 83 -15.13 22.33 -4.77
N TYR A 84 -15.64 23.00 -3.73
CA TYR A 84 -17.05 22.92 -3.43
C TYR A 84 -17.75 24.08 -4.15
N GLY A 85 -18.42 23.75 -5.21
CA GLY A 85 -19.26 24.67 -5.93
C GLY A 85 -20.69 24.18 -5.91
N TYR A 86 -21.64 25.12 -5.69
CA TYR A 86 -23.07 24.97 -5.96
C TYR A 86 -23.99 24.51 -4.84
N VAL A 87 -23.80 24.99 -3.64
CA VAL A 87 -24.95 25.14 -2.74
C VAL A 87 -25.56 26.54 -2.90
N ASP A 88 -24.75 27.51 -3.28
CA ASP A 88 -25.19 28.87 -3.61
C ASP A 88 -24.28 29.42 -4.74
N PRO A 89 -24.80 29.93 -5.87
CA PRO A 89 -24.00 30.49 -6.96
C PRO A 89 -23.15 31.70 -6.57
N VAL A 90 -23.34 32.25 -5.38
CA VAL A 90 -22.66 33.44 -4.88
C VAL A 90 -21.36 33.07 -4.13
N ILE A 91 -21.28 31.88 -3.47
CA ILE A 91 -20.13 31.54 -2.64
C ILE A 91 -19.22 30.56 -3.38
N ARG A 92 -18.05 31.04 -3.83
CA ARG A 92 -17.01 30.20 -4.42
C ARG A 92 -15.95 29.88 -3.37
N GLY A 93 -15.73 28.58 -3.13
CA GLY A 93 -14.73 28.15 -2.19
C GLY A 93 -14.09 26.80 -2.58
N TYR A 94 -13.02 26.45 -1.90
CA TYR A 94 -12.38 25.16 -2.05
C TYR A 94 -11.68 24.74 -0.78
N TYR A 95 -11.49 23.42 -0.63
CA TYR A 95 -10.62 22.84 0.39
C TYR A 95 -9.28 22.45 -0.20
N THR A 96 -8.20 22.81 0.46
CA THR A 96 -6.87 22.26 0.19
C THR A 96 -6.55 21.19 1.22
N HIS A 97 -6.19 20.00 0.76
CA HIS A 97 -5.86 18.87 1.62
C HIS A 97 -4.38 18.52 1.50
N LYS A 98 -3.76 18.18 2.63
CA LYS A 98 -2.41 17.62 2.71
C LYS A 98 -2.45 16.41 3.64
N MET A 99 -2.34 15.23 3.06
CA MET A 99 -2.36 13.98 3.80
C MET A 99 -0.97 13.35 3.85
N ARG A 100 -0.64 12.77 4.99
CA ARG A 100 0.56 11.96 5.20
C ARG A 100 0.18 10.64 5.81
N LEU A 101 0.86 9.59 5.40
CA LEU A 101 0.71 8.24 5.90
C LEU A 101 2.07 7.73 6.35
N TYR A 102 2.12 7.09 7.49
CA TYR A 102 3.22 6.21 7.89
C TYR A 102 2.67 5.05 8.73
N GLY A 103 3.38 3.94 8.68
CA GLY A 103 2.95 2.74 9.36
C GLY A 103 4.05 1.72 9.54
N LEU A 104 3.67 0.61 10.11
CA LEU A 104 4.51 -0.55 10.32
C LEU A 104 3.67 -1.80 10.09
N GLY A 105 4.20 -2.74 9.34
CA GLY A 105 3.60 -4.05 9.14
C GLY A 105 4.60 -5.16 9.38
N ILE A 106 4.08 -6.31 9.79
CA ILE A 106 4.82 -7.56 9.89
C ILE A 106 4.03 -8.65 9.18
N GLY A 107 4.71 -9.59 8.58
CA GLY A 107 4.01 -10.67 7.91
C GLY A 107 4.89 -11.85 7.58
N TYR A 108 4.24 -12.84 7.01
CA TYR A 108 4.82 -14.12 6.69
C TYR A 108 4.33 -14.58 5.31
N ASP A 109 5.22 -15.21 4.55
CA ASP A 109 4.98 -15.79 3.24
C ASP A 109 5.39 -17.25 3.23
N TYR A 110 4.58 -18.05 2.55
CA TYR A 110 4.85 -19.44 2.25
C TYR A 110 4.87 -19.63 0.73
N SER A 111 5.97 -20.12 0.17
CA SER A 111 6.10 -20.49 -1.24
C SER A 111 5.39 -21.82 -1.50
N ILE A 112 4.24 -21.75 -2.17
CA ILE A 112 3.39 -22.92 -2.48
C ILE A 112 4.04 -23.76 -3.57
N VAL A 113 4.47 -23.08 -4.63
CA VAL A 113 5.12 -23.69 -5.79
C VAL A 113 6.31 -22.84 -6.19
N SER A 114 7.47 -23.48 -6.34
CA SER A 114 8.68 -22.87 -6.87
C SER A 114 9.08 -23.58 -8.16
N TYR A 115 9.22 -22.83 -9.23
CA TYR A 115 9.69 -23.33 -10.51
C TYR A 115 10.82 -22.44 -11.02
N LYS A 116 12.04 -22.96 -11.01
CA LYS A 116 13.26 -22.21 -11.34
C LYS A 116 13.37 -20.96 -10.45
N ASN A 117 13.21 -19.79 -11.06
CA ASN A 117 13.31 -18.48 -10.42
C ASN A 117 11.95 -17.85 -10.06
N LEU A 118 10.85 -18.57 -10.32
CA LEU A 118 9.49 -18.08 -10.10
C LEU A 118 8.85 -18.82 -8.94
N ASP A 119 8.35 -18.07 -7.97
CA ASP A 119 7.62 -18.56 -6.81
C ASP A 119 6.18 -18.07 -6.87
N LEU A 120 5.23 -18.99 -6.73
CA LEU A 120 3.87 -18.68 -6.31
C LEU A 120 3.83 -18.77 -4.78
N PHE A 121 3.43 -17.72 -4.12
CA PHE A 121 3.36 -17.70 -2.67
C PHE A 121 2.00 -17.24 -2.16
N ALA A 122 1.65 -17.69 -0.96
CA ALA A 122 0.56 -17.16 -0.16
C ALA A 122 1.10 -16.76 1.21
N GLY A 123 0.42 -15.83 1.85
CA GLY A 123 0.85 -15.33 3.14
C GLY A 123 -0.16 -14.37 3.75
N GLY A 124 0.30 -13.58 4.68
CA GLY A 124 -0.50 -12.56 5.31
C GLY A 124 0.31 -11.78 6.31
N GLY A 125 -0.34 -10.79 6.91
CA GLY A 125 0.33 -9.93 7.88
C GLY A 125 -0.63 -9.07 8.66
N LEU A 126 -0.05 -8.38 9.63
CA LEU A 126 -0.67 -7.33 10.40
C LEU A 126 -0.02 -6.00 10.01
N GLU A 127 -0.81 -4.96 9.89
CA GLU A 127 -0.32 -3.65 9.53
C GLU A 127 -1.03 -2.57 10.35
N TYR A 128 -0.24 -1.66 10.89
CA TYR A 128 -0.69 -0.45 11.52
C TYR A 128 -0.36 0.73 10.61
N GLN A 129 -1.32 1.59 10.34
CA GLN A 129 -1.14 2.82 9.58
C GLN A 129 -1.68 4.00 10.38
N ARG A 130 -0.96 5.10 10.35
CA ARG A 130 -1.39 6.37 10.91
C ARG A 130 -1.45 7.42 9.84
N PHE A 131 -2.60 8.07 9.76
CA PHE A 131 -2.91 9.11 8.79
C PHE A 131 -2.98 10.46 9.48
N TYR A 132 -2.41 11.47 8.84
CA TYR A 132 -2.50 12.86 9.21
C TYR A 132 -3.07 13.61 8.02
N ASN A 133 -4.28 14.11 8.17
CA ASN A 133 -4.90 15.01 7.21
C ASN A 133 -4.87 16.42 7.77
N ARG A 134 -4.38 17.36 6.98
CA ARG A 134 -4.45 18.79 7.25
C ARG A 134 -5.22 19.41 6.10
N TYR A 135 -6.31 20.08 6.41
CA TYR A 135 -7.10 20.76 5.40
C TYR A 135 -7.37 22.21 5.77
N GLN A 136 -7.58 23.02 4.77
CA GLN A 136 -7.85 24.44 4.88
C GLN A 136 -8.94 24.79 3.89
N GLU A 137 -9.98 25.40 4.41
CA GLU A 137 -11.03 26.00 3.62
C GLU A 137 -10.56 27.38 3.13
N VAL A 138 -10.89 27.70 1.89
CA VAL A 138 -10.71 29.04 1.30
C VAL A 138 -12.03 29.45 0.71
N GLN A 139 -12.64 30.49 1.25
CA GLN A 139 -13.91 31.05 0.79
C GLN A 139 -13.70 32.47 0.28
N GLU A 140 -14.17 32.80 -0.92
CA GLU A 140 -14.02 34.10 -1.56
C GLU A 140 -12.56 34.62 -1.63
N GLY A 141 -11.59 33.70 -1.63
CA GLY A 141 -10.16 34.02 -1.61
C GLY A 141 -9.55 34.18 -0.23
N GLU A 142 -10.36 34.20 0.85
CA GLU A 142 -9.90 34.30 2.23
C GLU A 142 -9.70 32.92 2.83
N PRO A 143 -8.50 32.59 3.37
CA PRO A 143 -8.23 31.32 3.99
C PRO A 143 -8.72 31.25 5.43
N PHE A 144 -9.48 30.20 5.77
CA PHE A 144 -9.85 29.88 7.15
C PHE A 144 -8.70 29.20 7.89
N PRO A 145 -8.75 29.09 9.22
CA PRO A 145 -7.77 28.38 10.01
C PRO A 145 -7.64 26.91 9.57
N PHE A 146 -6.44 26.37 9.64
CA PHE A 146 -6.18 24.96 9.34
C PHE A 146 -6.89 24.04 10.31
N GLN A 147 -7.56 23.03 9.77
CA GLN A 147 -8.11 21.91 10.53
C GLN A 147 -7.19 20.69 10.35
N ARG A 148 -7.20 19.80 11.35
CA ARG A 148 -6.34 18.62 11.37
C ARG A 148 -7.13 17.41 11.86
N ASP A 149 -7.12 16.36 11.05
CA ASP A 149 -7.68 15.06 11.41
C ASP A 149 -6.56 14.04 11.54
N ARG A 150 -6.72 13.13 12.48
CA ARG A 150 -5.81 12.01 12.68
C ARG A 150 -6.65 10.76 12.81
N PHE A 151 -6.24 9.71 12.14
CA PHE A 151 -6.85 8.40 12.34
C PHE A 151 -5.81 7.30 12.25
N ASN A 152 -6.09 6.22 12.96
CA ASN A 152 -5.27 5.04 13.00
C ASN A 152 -6.03 3.92 12.29
N ASP A 153 -5.32 3.11 11.53
CA ASP A 153 -5.88 1.96 10.81
C ASP A 153 -5.08 0.71 11.21
N TYR A 154 -5.78 -0.27 11.74
CA TYR A 154 -5.24 -1.58 12.12
C TYR A 154 -5.80 -2.60 11.17
N SER A 155 -4.94 -3.30 10.46
CA SER A 155 -5.34 -4.22 9.41
C SER A 155 -4.72 -5.58 9.59
N LEU A 156 -5.54 -6.62 9.37
CA LEU A 156 -5.11 -7.98 9.08
C LEU A 156 -5.29 -8.21 7.60
N TYR A 157 -4.32 -8.82 6.91
CA TYR A 157 -4.48 -9.12 5.51
C TYR A 157 -3.89 -10.47 5.10
N PRO A 158 -4.66 -11.34 4.47
CA PRO A 158 -4.15 -12.39 3.61
C PRO A 158 -3.61 -11.80 2.31
N LYS A 159 -2.63 -12.47 1.73
CA LYS A 159 -2.07 -12.13 0.41
C LYS A 159 -1.73 -13.36 -0.41
N VAL A 160 -1.71 -13.18 -1.71
CA VAL A 160 -1.22 -14.14 -2.70
C VAL A 160 -0.45 -13.38 -3.76
N GLY A 161 0.62 -13.98 -4.27
CA GLY A 161 1.45 -13.28 -5.24
C GLY A 161 2.44 -14.18 -5.96
N LEU A 162 3.14 -13.54 -6.87
CA LEU A 162 4.22 -14.11 -7.67
C LEU A 162 5.51 -13.36 -7.35
N ARG A 163 6.59 -14.10 -7.20
CA ARG A 163 7.94 -13.57 -7.01
C ARG A 163 8.86 -14.19 -8.05
N TYR A 164 9.57 -13.34 -8.76
CA TYR A 164 10.63 -13.75 -9.66
C TYR A 164 11.97 -13.30 -9.11
N THR A 165 12.92 -14.23 -8.95
CA THR A 165 14.24 -13.95 -8.38
C THR A 165 15.30 -14.20 -9.44
N TRP A 166 16.09 -13.18 -9.74
CA TRP A 166 17.22 -13.30 -10.64
C TRP A 166 18.51 -12.84 -9.94
N ARG A 167 19.39 -13.81 -9.65
CA ARG A 167 20.62 -13.58 -8.89
C ARG A 167 20.33 -12.93 -7.53
N PHE A 168 20.63 -11.64 -7.40
CA PHE A 168 20.47 -10.83 -6.20
C PHE A 168 19.28 -9.86 -6.27
N VAL A 169 18.49 -9.89 -7.33
CA VAL A 169 17.31 -9.05 -7.51
C VAL A 169 16.06 -9.90 -7.56
N GLY A 170 15.05 -9.54 -6.78
CA GLY A 170 13.71 -10.12 -6.85
C GLY A 170 12.69 -9.07 -7.24
N VAL A 171 11.69 -9.49 -8.02
CA VAL A 171 10.50 -8.70 -8.33
C VAL A 171 9.30 -9.44 -7.79
N GLU A 172 8.41 -8.74 -7.11
CA GLU A 172 7.22 -9.32 -6.49
C GLU A 172 5.98 -8.56 -6.92
N PHE A 173 4.92 -9.33 -7.21
CA PHE A 173 3.57 -8.84 -7.42
C PHE A 173 2.66 -9.56 -6.46
N ASP A 174 1.92 -8.85 -5.62
CA ASP A 174 0.97 -9.46 -4.73
C ASP A 174 -0.38 -8.71 -4.72
N TYR A 175 -1.41 -9.49 -4.39
CA TYR A 175 -2.74 -9.01 -4.07
C TYR A 175 -2.99 -9.21 -2.59
N ARG A 176 -3.53 -8.20 -1.93
CA ARG A 176 -3.88 -8.20 -0.51
C ARG A 176 -5.34 -7.84 -0.33
N CYS A 177 -5.98 -8.54 0.60
CA CYS A 177 -7.33 -8.22 1.06
C CYS A 177 -7.22 -7.76 2.52
N TYR A 178 -7.37 -6.46 2.77
CA TYR A 178 -7.25 -5.88 4.11
C TYR A 178 -8.59 -5.92 4.83
N PHE A 179 -8.59 -6.48 6.02
CA PHE A 179 -9.65 -6.37 7.00
C PHE A 179 -9.21 -5.35 8.04
N SER A 180 -9.78 -4.17 7.98
CA SER A 180 -9.28 -3.00 8.72
C SER A 180 -10.28 -2.52 9.75
N VAL A 181 -9.75 -2.05 10.88
CA VAL A 181 -10.48 -1.31 11.92
C VAL A 181 -9.85 0.06 12.02
N ARG A 182 -10.63 1.08 11.70
CA ARG A 182 -10.20 2.48 11.74
C ARG A 182 -10.72 3.14 12.99
N GLY A 183 -9.81 3.72 13.78
CA GLY A 183 -10.14 4.62 14.87
C GLY A 183 -10.05 6.07 14.38
N LEU A 184 -11.14 6.80 14.42
CA LEU A 184 -11.18 8.23 14.13
C LEU A 184 -10.90 9.00 15.42
N ASP A 185 -9.69 9.54 15.54
CA ASP A 185 -9.40 10.58 16.56
C ASP A 185 -9.92 11.91 16.01
N ASN A 186 -11.21 12.21 16.22
CA ASN A 186 -11.78 13.51 15.89
C ASN A 186 -11.20 14.57 16.83
N TYR A 187 -10.06 15.13 16.45
CA TYR A 187 -9.46 16.25 17.16
C TYR A 187 -9.94 17.55 16.50
N SER A 188 -11.11 17.99 16.87
CA SER A 188 -11.50 19.39 16.69
C SER A 188 -10.89 20.18 17.85
N GLU A 189 -9.84 20.95 17.61
CA GLU A 189 -9.25 21.84 18.61
C GLU A 189 -10.24 22.88 19.17
N GLN A 190 -11.40 23.04 18.53
CA GLN A 190 -12.44 23.99 18.92
C GLN A 190 -13.38 23.50 20.03
N PHE A 191 -13.38 22.20 20.37
CA PHE A 191 -14.28 21.62 21.38
C PHE A 191 -13.49 20.74 22.37
N SER A 192 -12.62 21.38 23.15
CA SER A 192 -11.76 20.68 24.12
C SER A 192 -12.50 20.05 25.30
N ASP A 193 -13.80 20.33 25.45
CA ASP A 193 -14.57 19.97 26.65
C ASP A 193 -15.55 18.79 26.44
N LEU A 194 -15.64 18.23 25.24
CA LEU A 194 -16.46 17.06 24.99
C LEU A 194 -15.66 15.76 25.19
N PRO A 195 -16.26 14.70 25.78
CA PRO A 195 -15.61 13.41 25.89
C PRO A 195 -15.24 12.92 24.48
N ARG A 196 -14.00 12.45 24.32
CA ARG A 196 -13.51 11.89 23.07
C ARG A 196 -14.27 10.62 22.76
N GLU A 197 -15.22 10.69 21.88
CA GLU A 197 -15.85 9.51 21.31
C GLU A 197 -14.98 9.02 20.18
N VAL A 198 -14.30 7.89 20.38
CA VAL A 198 -13.54 7.22 19.32
C VAL A 198 -14.55 6.41 18.52
N ASP A 199 -14.88 6.88 17.36
CA ASP A 199 -15.70 6.13 16.41
C ASP A 199 -14.84 5.10 15.68
N TYR A 200 -15.27 3.84 15.67
CA TYR A 200 -14.59 2.75 14.99
C TYR A 200 -15.38 2.34 13.75
N ASP A 201 -14.75 2.44 12.61
CA ASP A 201 -15.28 1.93 11.34
C ASP A 201 -14.51 0.69 10.90
N THR A 202 -15.25 -0.35 10.50
CA THR A 202 -14.69 -1.58 9.96
C THR A 202 -14.89 -1.62 8.46
N HIS A 203 -13.82 -1.90 7.71
CA HIS A 203 -13.89 -1.93 6.26
C HIS A 203 -12.99 -3.00 5.66
N ILE A 204 -13.30 -3.36 4.42
CA ILE A 204 -12.50 -4.29 3.62
C ILE A 204 -11.96 -3.52 2.42
N ASP A 205 -10.64 -3.54 2.27
CA ASP A 205 -9.93 -2.91 1.16
C ASP A 205 -9.16 -3.96 0.35
N HIS A 206 -9.03 -3.70 -0.93
CA HIS A 206 -8.25 -4.51 -1.84
C HIS A 206 -7.05 -3.73 -2.34
N ALA A 207 -5.89 -4.38 -2.39
CA ALA A 207 -4.69 -3.74 -2.89
C ALA A 207 -3.90 -4.68 -3.81
N PHE A 208 -3.33 -4.10 -4.87
CA PHE A 208 -2.28 -4.71 -5.67
C PHE A 208 -0.97 -4.03 -5.35
N ARG A 209 0.09 -4.82 -5.20
CA ARG A 209 1.42 -4.30 -4.92
C ARG A 209 2.43 -4.84 -5.92
N CYS A 210 3.36 -3.98 -6.33
CA CYS A 210 4.53 -4.33 -7.12
C CYS A 210 5.78 -3.86 -6.39
N GLY A 211 6.75 -4.74 -6.21
CA GLY A 211 7.98 -4.42 -5.48
C GLY A 211 9.22 -5.02 -6.11
N VAL A 212 10.37 -4.42 -5.79
CA VAL A 212 11.69 -4.88 -6.16
C VAL A 212 12.51 -5.05 -4.89
N TYR A 213 13.27 -6.15 -4.81
CA TYR A 213 14.08 -6.50 -3.65
C TYR A 213 15.53 -6.77 -4.08
N PHE A 214 16.46 -6.37 -3.22
CA PHE A 214 17.86 -6.82 -3.27
C PHE A 214 18.05 -7.90 -2.21
N LEU A 215 18.64 -9.02 -2.61
CA LEU A 215 18.82 -10.23 -1.81
C LEU A 215 20.31 -10.42 -1.49
N PHE A 216 20.62 -10.79 -0.23
CA PHE A 216 21.98 -10.95 0.31
C PHE A 216 22.15 -12.32 0.96
#